data_cb62bbbfcc6df85ae775b7a1b01882ac
#
_entry.id   cb62bbbfcc6df85ae775b7a1b01882ac
#
_cell.length_a   1.000
_cell.length_b   1.000
_cell.length_c   1.000
_cell.angle_alpha   90.00
_cell.angle_beta   90.00
_cell.angle_gamma   90.00
#
_symmetry.space_group_name_H-M   'P 1'
#
loop_
_entity.id
_entity.type
_entity.pdbx_description
1 polymer ?
#
loop_
_entity_poly.entity_id
_entity_poly.type
_entity_poly.pdbx_seq_one_letter_code
_entity_poly.pdbx_strand_id
1 'polypeptide(L)'
;MAAKVSGTVTGINYPWLNYGWDFGDPPEGWTGGLDREAFRAAQHQVLLQDLLDLRASGMEVVRWFVLADGLAYGTGASAPQADGHFYVLPPGDDAISNIVADFSAVLALCAKADVKLLPSLIDFHWNFPMVKVSEGYVKCGRSTVLRDEIQRRIFLDSVLEPLLEASRAQPHAIYAWEPINEPEWCTGGAQWKFWEPIDEKKTVPLDAMMAYISDAVDRINKSGFLSTVGFAHWKTIAEWGGENLGISLQQFHYYAQGGADLPVASEVTCQPCLVGEFASAPAMCWPCETQTLDARLQKVKQLGYAGSLIWSMRAADEATLWNKDQCLLLANYHRK
;
A
#
# COMPACT_ATOMS: atom_id res chain seq x y z
N MET A 1 -14.06 20.37 4.35
CA MET A 1 -13.96 19.83 5.72
C MET A 1 -13.07 18.63 5.64
N ALA A 2 -12.03 18.53 6.46
CA ALA A 2 -11.18 17.34 6.50
C ALA A 2 -12.05 16.12 6.90
N ALA A 3 -11.88 15.01 6.18
CA ALA A 3 -12.51 13.75 6.54
C ALA A 3 -12.07 13.37 7.96
N LYS A 4 -13.01 12.96 8.81
CA LYS A 4 -12.70 12.50 10.16
C LYS A 4 -12.69 10.97 10.18
N VAL A 5 -11.65 10.40 10.75
CA VAL A 5 -11.62 8.97 11.08
C VAL A 5 -12.68 8.75 12.17
N SER A 6 -13.72 7.98 11.88
CA SER A 6 -14.79 7.65 12.82
C SER A 6 -14.85 6.15 13.08
N GLY A 7 -14.69 5.76 14.32
CA GLY A 7 -14.75 4.35 14.74
C GLY A 7 -13.45 3.58 14.51
N THR A 8 -13.44 2.31 14.91
CA THR A 8 -12.33 1.38 14.67
C THR A 8 -12.67 0.52 13.45
N VAL A 9 -11.88 0.61 12.38
CA VAL A 9 -12.08 -0.17 11.16
C VAL A 9 -11.34 -1.50 11.21
N THR A 10 -11.91 -2.50 10.57
CA THR A 10 -11.23 -3.77 10.28
C THR A 10 -11.08 -3.94 8.79
N GLY A 11 -9.89 -4.27 8.34
CA GLY A 11 -9.60 -4.46 6.93
C GLY A 11 -8.55 -5.53 6.68
N ILE A 12 -8.17 -5.63 5.43
CA ILE A 12 -7.19 -6.61 4.96
C ILE A 12 -6.30 -6.00 3.89
N ASN A 13 -5.05 -6.44 3.86
CA ASN A 13 -4.19 -6.22 2.73
C ASN A 13 -4.58 -7.15 1.58
N TYR A 14 -4.87 -6.59 0.44
CA TYR A 14 -5.08 -7.25 -0.84
C TYR A 14 -4.01 -6.73 -1.78
N PRO A 15 -2.74 -7.18 -1.60
CA PRO A 15 -1.60 -6.49 -2.22
C PRO A 15 -1.66 -6.52 -3.74
N TRP A 16 -2.21 -7.60 -4.31
CA TRP A 16 -2.43 -7.80 -5.76
C TRP A 16 -3.41 -8.96 -6.01
N LEU A 17 -4.09 -8.91 -7.13
CA LEU A 17 -4.74 -10.06 -7.74
C LEU A 17 -3.75 -10.77 -8.68
N ASN A 18 -3.04 -9.98 -9.50
CA ASN A 18 -1.98 -10.42 -10.40
C ASN A 18 -0.77 -9.54 -10.15
N TYR A 19 0.23 -10.05 -9.45
CA TYR A 19 1.40 -9.30 -9.04
C TYR A 19 1.94 -8.37 -10.14
N GLY A 20 1.92 -7.06 -9.88
CA GLY A 20 2.44 -6.02 -10.76
C GLY A 20 1.59 -5.69 -11.99
N TRP A 21 0.48 -6.41 -12.25
CA TRP A 21 -0.33 -6.26 -13.46
C TRP A 21 -1.81 -5.93 -13.21
N ASP A 22 -2.15 -5.57 -12.01
CA ASP A 22 -3.53 -5.22 -11.67
C ASP A 22 -3.97 -3.90 -12.30
N PHE A 23 -3.01 -2.99 -12.51
CA PHE A 23 -3.20 -1.68 -13.13
C PHE A 23 -2.20 -1.51 -14.27
N GLY A 24 -2.67 -1.10 -15.45
CA GLY A 24 -1.83 -0.98 -16.64
C GLY A 24 -1.88 -2.22 -17.55
N ASP A 25 -0.99 -2.31 -18.52
CA ASP A 25 -1.06 -3.31 -19.58
C ASP A 25 -0.04 -4.44 -19.38
N PRO A 26 -0.50 -5.65 -18.98
CA PRO A 26 0.38 -6.80 -18.94
C PRO A 26 0.79 -7.23 -20.35
N PRO A 27 1.99 -7.82 -20.54
CA PRO A 27 2.37 -8.39 -21.82
C PRO A 27 1.47 -9.56 -22.19
N GLU A 28 1.32 -9.83 -23.48
CA GLU A 28 0.43 -10.86 -24.02
C GLU A 28 0.61 -12.24 -23.36
N GLY A 29 1.84 -12.65 -23.10
CA GLY A 29 2.14 -13.93 -22.44
C GLY A 29 1.60 -14.05 -21.00
N TRP A 30 1.23 -12.94 -20.36
CA TRP A 30 0.68 -12.91 -18.99
C TRP A 30 -0.85 -12.93 -18.99
N THR A 31 -1.50 -12.60 -20.12
CA THR A 31 -2.96 -12.59 -20.26
C THR A 31 -3.53 -13.94 -20.65
N GLY A 32 -2.69 -14.97 -20.84
CA GLY A 32 -3.14 -16.27 -21.36
C GLY A 32 -3.69 -16.19 -22.79
N GLY A 33 -3.27 -15.19 -23.57
CA GLY A 33 -3.72 -14.96 -24.95
C GLY A 33 -5.05 -14.18 -25.05
N LEU A 34 -5.58 -13.68 -23.95
CA LEU A 34 -6.74 -12.79 -23.96
C LEU A 34 -6.30 -11.38 -24.35
N ASP A 35 -7.18 -10.67 -25.05
CA ASP A 35 -7.03 -9.22 -25.20
C ASP A 35 -7.24 -8.49 -23.85
N ARG A 36 -6.91 -7.21 -23.80
CA ARG A 36 -6.98 -6.41 -22.57
C ARG A 36 -8.40 -6.40 -21.97
N GLU A 37 -9.41 -6.24 -22.79
CA GLU A 37 -10.80 -6.13 -22.33
C GLU A 37 -11.28 -7.45 -21.72
N ALA A 38 -11.07 -8.57 -22.39
CA ALA A 38 -11.43 -9.90 -21.90
C ALA A 38 -10.63 -10.27 -20.64
N PHE A 39 -9.34 -9.95 -20.60
CA PHE A 39 -8.49 -10.15 -19.41
C PHE A 39 -9.02 -9.37 -18.21
N ARG A 40 -9.30 -8.08 -18.38
CA ARG A 40 -9.84 -7.22 -17.31
C ARG A 40 -11.22 -7.65 -16.86
N ALA A 41 -12.10 -8.03 -17.78
CA ALA A 41 -13.43 -8.52 -17.45
C ALA A 41 -13.38 -9.77 -16.57
N ALA A 42 -12.50 -10.73 -16.89
CA ALA A 42 -12.30 -11.92 -16.08
C ALA A 42 -11.78 -11.60 -14.67
N GLN A 43 -10.81 -10.68 -14.58
CA GLN A 43 -10.27 -10.24 -13.29
C GLN A 43 -11.32 -9.51 -12.43
N HIS A 44 -12.11 -8.64 -13.02
CA HIS A 44 -13.15 -7.89 -12.31
C HIS A 44 -14.21 -8.81 -11.70
N GLN A 45 -14.51 -9.96 -12.34
CA GLN A 45 -15.42 -10.96 -11.76
C GLN A 45 -14.83 -11.59 -10.50
N VAL A 46 -13.56 -12.00 -10.55
CA VAL A 46 -12.85 -12.56 -9.39
C VAL A 46 -12.76 -11.52 -8.26
N LEU A 47 -12.34 -10.31 -8.60
CA LEU A 47 -12.20 -9.23 -7.64
C LEU A 47 -13.53 -8.89 -6.96
N LEU A 48 -14.62 -8.75 -7.72
CA LEU A 48 -15.92 -8.46 -7.13
C LEU A 48 -16.36 -9.54 -6.14
N GLN A 49 -16.13 -10.82 -6.47
CA GLN A 49 -16.45 -11.91 -5.56
C GLN A 49 -15.62 -11.84 -4.28
N ASP A 50 -14.32 -11.61 -4.42
CA ASP A 50 -13.41 -11.44 -3.26
C ASP A 50 -13.86 -10.28 -2.35
N LEU A 51 -14.20 -9.13 -2.93
CA LEU A 51 -14.66 -7.96 -2.16
C LEU A 51 -15.99 -8.22 -1.45
N LEU A 52 -16.93 -8.92 -2.08
CA LEU A 52 -18.19 -9.30 -1.47
C LEU A 52 -17.98 -10.30 -0.31
N ASP A 53 -17.10 -11.28 -0.48
CA ASP A 53 -16.76 -12.25 0.56
C ASP A 53 -16.06 -11.55 1.74
N LEU A 54 -15.14 -10.61 1.46
CA LEU A 54 -14.50 -9.78 2.47
C LEU A 54 -15.52 -8.94 3.24
N ARG A 55 -16.41 -8.26 2.53
CA ARG A 55 -17.47 -7.47 3.17
C ARG A 55 -18.39 -8.33 4.05
N ALA A 56 -18.77 -9.49 3.57
CA ALA A 56 -19.57 -10.45 4.33
C ALA A 56 -18.84 -10.95 5.60
N SER A 57 -17.51 -10.95 5.58
CA SER A 57 -16.66 -11.28 6.73
C SER A 57 -16.45 -10.08 7.68
N GLY A 58 -17.04 -8.91 7.40
CA GLY A 58 -16.92 -7.72 8.22
C GLY A 58 -15.76 -6.81 7.88
N MET A 59 -15.04 -7.06 6.77
CA MET A 59 -13.98 -6.16 6.30
C MET A 59 -14.60 -4.89 5.71
N GLU A 60 -14.06 -3.75 6.12
CA GLU A 60 -14.52 -2.42 5.68
C GLU A 60 -13.50 -1.75 4.76
N VAL A 61 -12.22 -2.15 4.86
CA VAL A 61 -11.10 -1.54 4.13
C VAL A 61 -10.24 -2.62 3.49
N VAL A 62 -9.87 -2.38 2.23
CA VAL A 62 -8.89 -3.17 1.48
C VAL A 62 -7.72 -2.27 1.13
N ARG A 63 -6.49 -2.66 1.52
CA ARG A 63 -5.27 -1.96 1.13
C ARG A 63 -4.62 -2.67 -0.04
N TRP A 64 -4.30 -1.92 -1.12
CA TRP A 64 -3.85 -2.46 -2.40
C TRP A 64 -2.71 -1.65 -2.99
N PHE A 65 -1.66 -2.33 -3.47
CA PHE A 65 -0.54 -1.70 -4.15
C PHE A 65 -0.89 -1.35 -5.60
N VAL A 66 -0.85 -0.05 -5.95
CA VAL A 66 -1.22 0.42 -7.29
C VAL A 66 -0.10 0.14 -8.30
N LEU A 67 1.09 0.66 -8.05
CA LEU A 67 2.24 0.51 -8.95
C LEU A 67 3.29 -0.47 -8.41
N ALA A 68 3.15 -0.89 -7.15
CA ALA A 68 4.05 -1.83 -6.47
C ALA A 68 5.54 -1.49 -6.73
N ASP A 69 6.28 -2.39 -7.37
CA ASP A 69 7.70 -2.25 -7.72
C ASP A 69 7.92 -1.62 -9.12
N GLY A 70 6.86 -1.15 -9.76
CA GLY A 70 6.89 -0.48 -11.06
C GLY A 70 6.89 -1.41 -12.28
N LEU A 71 6.57 -2.69 -12.11
CA LEU A 71 6.54 -3.65 -13.23
C LEU A 71 5.56 -3.22 -14.32
N ALA A 72 4.32 -2.84 -13.96
CA ALA A 72 3.30 -2.36 -14.90
C ALA A 72 3.64 -1.01 -15.55
N TYR A 73 4.61 -0.29 -15.02
CA TYR A 73 5.11 0.95 -15.60
C TYR A 73 5.97 0.72 -16.85
N GLY A 74 6.40 -0.52 -17.08
CA GLY A 74 7.18 -0.94 -18.23
C GLY A 74 8.53 -0.25 -18.33
N THR A 75 9.00 -0.11 -19.57
CA THR A 75 10.27 0.56 -19.91
C THR A 75 10.14 2.06 -20.13
N GLY A 76 9.03 2.69 -19.79
CA GLY A 76 8.77 4.14 -19.95
C GLY A 76 9.77 5.05 -19.22
N ALA A 77 10.93 4.54 -18.87
CA ALA A 77 12.05 5.23 -18.27
C ALA A 77 13.18 5.45 -19.30
N SER A 78 14.01 6.46 -19.08
CA SER A 78 15.23 6.68 -19.85
C SER A 78 16.18 5.46 -19.69
N ALA A 79 17.25 5.43 -20.49
CA ALA A 79 18.32 4.43 -20.28
C ALA A 79 18.80 4.48 -18.80
N PRO A 80 19.12 3.31 -18.21
CA PRO A 80 19.61 3.27 -16.84
C PRO A 80 20.91 4.07 -16.69
N GLN A 81 21.05 4.73 -15.56
CA GLN A 81 22.29 5.38 -15.17
C GLN A 81 23.35 4.34 -14.73
N ALA A 82 24.57 4.80 -14.49
CA ALA A 82 25.66 3.92 -14.05
C ALA A 82 25.38 3.19 -12.73
N ASP A 83 24.52 3.75 -11.88
CA ASP A 83 24.06 3.17 -10.62
C ASP A 83 22.85 2.22 -10.78
N GLY A 84 22.41 1.94 -12.02
CA GLY A 84 21.31 1.06 -12.34
C GLY A 84 19.91 1.69 -12.15
N HIS A 85 19.83 2.99 -11.88
CA HIS A 85 18.56 3.71 -11.74
C HIS A 85 18.12 4.39 -13.03
N PHE A 86 16.83 4.59 -13.18
CA PHE A 86 16.23 5.28 -14.31
C PHE A 86 15.77 6.69 -13.92
N TYR A 87 15.77 7.61 -14.87
CA TYR A 87 14.86 8.74 -14.80
C TYR A 87 13.45 8.26 -15.16
N VAL A 88 12.48 8.59 -14.34
CA VAL A 88 11.08 8.29 -14.62
C VAL A 88 10.58 9.34 -15.62
N LEU A 89 10.33 8.87 -16.83
CA LEU A 89 9.57 9.67 -17.78
C LEU A 89 8.08 9.58 -17.41
N PRO A 90 7.28 10.62 -17.70
CA PRO A 90 5.84 10.47 -17.65
C PRO A 90 5.45 9.22 -18.45
N PRO A 91 4.52 8.40 -17.97
CA PRO A 91 3.97 7.34 -18.81
C PRO A 91 3.40 7.97 -20.08
N GLY A 92 3.48 7.27 -21.20
CA GLY A 92 2.77 7.69 -22.41
C GLY A 92 1.28 7.81 -22.13
N ASP A 93 0.57 8.64 -22.90
CA ASP A 93 -0.86 8.92 -22.69
C ASP A 93 -1.71 7.66 -22.60
N ASP A 94 -1.41 6.63 -23.39
CA ASP A 94 -2.12 5.35 -23.35
C ASP A 94 -1.85 4.59 -22.03
N ALA A 95 -0.61 4.58 -21.56
CA ALA A 95 -0.24 3.86 -20.33
C ALA A 95 -0.92 4.46 -19.09
N ILE A 96 -0.87 5.78 -18.92
CA ILE A 96 -1.56 6.43 -17.80
C ILE A 96 -3.08 6.30 -17.93
N SER A 97 -3.63 6.41 -19.13
CA SER A 97 -5.06 6.25 -19.38
C SER A 97 -5.53 4.85 -18.97
N ASN A 98 -4.75 3.81 -19.28
CA ASN A 98 -5.05 2.44 -18.90
C ASN A 98 -4.94 2.21 -17.39
N ILE A 99 -3.91 2.76 -16.73
CA ILE A 99 -3.77 2.70 -15.26
C ILE A 99 -4.96 3.39 -14.58
N VAL A 100 -5.35 4.57 -15.04
CA VAL A 100 -6.49 5.33 -14.48
C VAL A 100 -7.81 4.62 -14.74
N ALA A 101 -7.99 4.00 -15.91
CA ALA A 101 -9.20 3.23 -16.23
C ALA A 101 -9.34 1.99 -15.33
N ASP A 102 -8.26 1.23 -15.14
CA ASP A 102 -8.24 0.07 -14.26
C ASP A 102 -8.49 0.47 -12.80
N PHE A 103 -7.87 1.55 -12.34
CA PHE A 103 -8.08 2.09 -10.99
C PHE A 103 -9.54 2.53 -10.79
N SER A 104 -10.13 3.22 -11.77
CA SER A 104 -11.53 3.64 -11.73
C SER A 104 -12.49 2.45 -11.67
N ALA A 105 -12.19 1.39 -12.42
CA ALA A 105 -12.95 0.14 -12.38
C ALA A 105 -12.87 -0.54 -11.00
N VAL A 106 -11.68 -0.61 -10.40
CA VAL A 106 -11.50 -1.13 -9.03
C VAL A 106 -12.30 -0.32 -8.02
N LEU A 107 -12.28 1.01 -8.10
CA LEU A 107 -13.08 1.87 -7.24
C LEU A 107 -14.59 1.59 -7.38
N ALA A 108 -15.06 1.38 -8.61
CA ALA A 108 -16.46 1.04 -8.85
C ALA A 108 -16.84 -0.30 -8.22
N LEU A 109 -15.94 -1.29 -8.26
CA LEU A 109 -16.16 -2.59 -7.62
C LEU A 109 -16.13 -2.48 -6.09
N CYS A 110 -15.22 -1.70 -5.53
CA CYS A 110 -15.17 -1.40 -4.10
C CYS A 110 -16.48 -0.73 -3.63
N ALA A 111 -16.94 0.28 -4.34
CA ALA A 111 -18.22 0.94 -4.04
C ALA A 111 -19.41 -0.02 -4.12
N LYS A 112 -19.44 -0.90 -5.13
CA LYS A 112 -20.49 -1.92 -5.29
C LYS A 112 -20.49 -2.94 -4.15
N ALA A 113 -19.32 -3.29 -3.63
CA ALA A 113 -19.18 -4.23 -2.52
C ALA A 113 -19.32 -3.57 -1.13
N ASP A 114 -19.49 -2.25 -1.06
CA ASP A 114 -19.47 -1.47 0.20
C ASP A 114 -18.18 -1.66 0.99
N VAL A 115 -17.04 -1.67 0.29
CA VAL A 115 -15.67 -1.74 0.84
C VAL A 115 -14.91 -0.51 0.40
N LYS A 116 -14.10 0.07 1.28
CA LYS A 116 -13.25 1.21 0.94
C LYS A 116 -11.85 0.75 0.55
N LEU A 117 -11.28 1.43 -0.43
CA LEU A 117 -9.91 1.22 -0.86
C LEU A 117 -8.94 2.12 -0.09
N LEU A 118 -7.82 1.56 0.35
CA LEU A 118 -6.61 2.27 0.77
C LEU A 118 -5.52 1.96 -0.28
N PRO A 119 -5.40 2.77 -1.34
CA PRO A 119 -4.39 2.53 -2.35
C PRO A 119 -3.02 2.96 -1.84
N SER A 120 -2.03 2.05 -1.94
CA SER A 120 -0.60 2.32 -1.76
C SER A 120 0.03 2.56 -3.12
N LEU A 121 0.53 3.77 -3.37
CA LEU A 121 0.95 4.19 -4.71
C LEU A 121 2.17 3.41 -5.18
N ILE A 122 3.24 3.40 -4.37
CA ILE A 122 4.46 2.65 -4.65
C ILE A 122 4.91 1.88 -3.41
N ASP A 123 5.65 0.81 -3.64
CA ASP A 123 6.32 0.04 -2.61
C ASP A 123 7.81 0.43 -2.49
N PHE A 124 8.46 0.15 -1.36
CA PHE A 124 9.90 0.43 -1.19
C PHE A 124 10.76 -0.24 -2.27
N HIS A 125 10.32 -1.38 -2.82
CA HIS A 125 11.00 -2.07 -3.93
C HIS A 125 11.13 -1.21 -5.19
N TRP A 126 10.23 -0.26 -5.41
CA TRP A 126 10.33 0.74 -6.48
C TRP A 126 11.73 1.38 -6.56
N ASN A 127 12.34 1.56 -5.40
CA ASN A 127 13.60 2.27 -5.23
C ASN A 127 14.84 1.36 -5.24
N PHE A 128 14.66 0.04 -5.24
CA PHE A 128 15.79 -0.90 -5.29
C PHE A 128 16.48 -0.90 -6.65
N PRO A 129 17.71 -1.47 -6.78
CA PRO A 129 18.35 -1.63 -8.06
C PRO A 129 17.45 -2.34 -9.07
N MET A 130 17.53 -1.91 -10.33
CA MET A 130 16.72 -2.41 -11.44
C MET A 130 16.88 -3.92 -11.64
N VAL A 131 15.77 -4.59 -11.91
CA VAL A 131 15.73 -6.01 -12.29
C VAL A 131 15.00 -6.16 -13.63
N LYS A 132 15.67 -6.73 -14.63
CA LYS A 132 15.03 -7.09 -15.90
C LYS A 132 14.17 -8.35 -15.71
N VAL A 133 12.90 -8.25 -16.03
CA VAL A 133 11.93 -9.36 -15.93
C VAL A 133 11.79 -10.06 -17.29
N SER A 134 11.61 -9.29 -18.36
CA SER A 134 11.53 -9.76 -19.74
C SER A 134 11.88 -8.63 -20.71
N GLU A 135 11.81 -8.89 -22.02
CA GLU A 135 12.03 -7.85 -23.02
C GLU A 135 10.98 -6.74 -22.85
N GLY A 136 11.45 -5.50 -22.73
CA GLY A 136 10.58 -4.33 -22.54
C GLY A 136 10.06 -4.13 -21.12
N TYR A 137 10.28 -5.06 -20.19
CA TYR A 137 9.72 -4.98 -18.82
C TYR A 137 10.80 -5.09 -17.74
N VAL A 138 10.81 -4.07 -16.88
CA VAL A 138 11.74 -3.99 -15.74
C VAL A 138 10.96 -3.63 -14.48
N LYS A 139 11.42 -4.08 -13.34
CA LYS A 139 10.94 -3.66 -12.03
C LYS A 139 12.03 -2.95 -11.25
N CYS A 140 11.66 -2.18 -10.24
CA CYS A 140 12.58 -1.37 -9.42
C CYS A 140 13.33 -0.29 -10.24
N GLY A 141 14.46 0.21 -9.74
CA GLY A 141 15.36 1.12 -10.45
C GLY A 141 14.89 2.56 -10.57
N ARG A 142 13.87 2.99 -9.82
CA ARG A 142 13.22 4.30 -9.99
C ARG A 142 13.40 5.26 -8.81
N SER A 143 14.47 5.11 -8.04
CA SER A 143 14.75 5.97 -6.89
C SER A 143 14.90 7.45 -7.23
N THR A 144 15.15 7.79 -8.50
CA THR A 144 15.21 9.18 -8.99
C THR A 144 13.89 9.93 -8.78
N VAL A 145 12.75 9.23 -8.77
CA VAL A 145 11.43 9.84 -8.44
C VAL A 145 11.46 10.52 -7.08
N LEU A 146 12.20 9.97 -6.12
CA LEU A 146 12.28 10.51 -4.77
C LEU A 146 13.48 11.45 -4.60
N ARG A 147 14.61 11.09 -5.22
CA ARG A 147 15.89 11.80 -5.06
C ARG A 147 15.96 13.14 -5.79
N ASP A 148 15.29 13.25 -6.93
CA ASP A 148 15.32 14.43 -7.80
C ASP A 148 13.98 15.17 -7.76
N GLU A 149 14.01 16.47 -7.42
CA GLU A 149 12.79 17.29 -7.29
C GLU A 149 12.01 17.38 -8.60
N ILE A 150 12.69 17.47 -9.74
CA ILE A 150 12.04 17.58 -11.05
C ILE A 150 11.34 16.27 -11.39
N GLN A 151 12.03 15.14 -11.18
CA GLN A 151 11.45 13.80 -11.43
C GLN A 151 10.28 13.53 -10.47
N ARG A 152 10.41 13.91 -9.21
CA ARG A 152 9.33 13.80 -8.22
C ARG A 152 8.10 14.59 -8.67
N ARG A 153 8.28 15.83 -9.08
CA ARG A 153 7.18 16.66 -9.57
C ARG A 153 6.52 16.04 -10.81
N ILE A 154 7.31 15.61 -11.79
CA ILE A 154 6.80 14.95 -13.00
C ILE A 154 5.95 13.72 -12.62
N PHE A 155 6.45 12.87 -11.74
CA PHE A 155 5.72 11.68 -11.28
C PHE A 155 4.42 12.03 -10.56
N LEU A 156 4.46 12.97 -9.64
CA LEU A 156 3.26 13.37 -8.89
C LEU A 156 2.23 14.04 -9.82
N ASP A 157 2.64 14.87 -10.78
CA ASP A 157 1.75 15.54 -11.72
C ASP A 157 1.14 14.57 -12.75
N SER A 158 1.93 13.62 -13.26
CA SER A 158 1.48 12.75 -14.36
C SER A 158 0.90 11.42 -13.89
N VAL A 159 1.08 11.04 -12.63
CA VAL A 159 0.59 9.75 -12.09
C VAL A 159 -0.34 9.95 -10.90
N LEU A 160 0.12 10.61 -9.82
CA LEU A 160 -0.70 10.75 -8.62
C LEU A 160 -1.93 11.63 -8.88
N GLU A 161 -1.77 12.79 -9.50
CA GLU A 161 -2.91 13.71 -9.76
C GLU A 161 -4.04 13.07 -10.59
N PRO A 162 -3.79 12.36 -11.71
CA PRO A 162 -4.84 11.66 -12.43
C PRO A 162 -5.58 10.60 -11.60
N LEU A 163 -4.87 9.88 -10.71
CA LEU A 163 -5.47 8.90 -9.81
C LEU A 163 -6.31 9.56 -8.70
N LEU A 164 -5.85 10.71 -8.18
CA LEU A 164 -6.63 11.51 -7.23
C LEU A 164 -7.89 12.07 -7.90
N GLU A 165 -7.80 12.53 -9.16
CA GLU A 165 -8.96 12.97 -9.92
C GLU A 165 -9.97 11.84 -10.14
N ALA A 166 -9.51 10.64 -10.52
CA ALA A 166 -10.36 9.45 -10.62
C ALA A 166 -11.03 9.12 -9.28
N SER A 167 -10.32 9.30 -8.16
CA SER A 167 -10.85 9.09 -6.81
C SER A 167 -11.98 10.06 -6.46
N ARG A 168 -11.94 11.30 -6.97
CA ARG A 168 -13.02 12.29 -6.75
C ARG A 168 -14.34 11.89 -7.37
N ALA A 169 -14.34 11.04 -8.39
CA ALA A 169 -15.57 10.50 -8.97
C ALA A 169 -16.31 9.55 -8.00
N GLN A 170 -15.60 8.91 -7.07
CA GLN A 170 -16.15 7.97 -6.08
C GLN A 170 -15.48 8.15 -4.71
N PRO A 171 -15.59 9.33 -4.08
CA PRO A 171 -14.80 9.67 -2.88
C PRO A 171 -15.14 8.80 -1.67
N HIS A 172 -16.34 8.24 -1.61
CA HIS A 172 -16.78 7.34 -0.54
C HIS A 172 -16.14 5.94 -0.62
N ALA A 173 -15.61 5.56 -1.80
CA ALA A 173 -14.88 4.31 -1.99
C ALA A 173 -13.39 4.39 -1.56
N ILE A 174 -12.89 5.58 -1.20
CA ILE A 174 -11.54 5.77 -0.67
C ILE A 174 -11.60 5.87 0.85
N TYR A 175 -10.72 5.12 1.52
CA TYR A 175 -10.48 5.24 2.96
C TYR A 175 -9.41 6.28 3.26
N ALA A 176 -8.23 6.08 2.72
CA ALA A 176 -7.08 6.99 2.78
C ALA A 176 -6.17 6.69 1.57
N TRP A 177 -5.25 7.59 1.23
CA TRP A 177 -4.19 7.38 0.25
C TRP A 177 -2.83 7.21 0.92
N GLU A 178 -2.07 6.24 0.47
CA GLU A 178 -0.71 5.96 0.92
C GLU A 178 0.29 6.19 -0.23
N PRO A 179 1.17 7.22 -0.15
CA PRO A 179 2.13 7.47 -1.21
C PRO A 179 3.24 6.43 -1.32
N ILE A 180 3.59 5.76 -0.22
CA ILE A 180 4.65 4.75 -0.20
C ILE A 180 4.46 3.77 0.96
N ASN A 181 4.73 2.49 0.67
CA ASN A 181 4.84 1.42 1.65
C ASN A 181 6.28 1.28 2.17
N GLU A 182 6.44 1.15 3.47
CA GLU A 182 7.66 0.81 4.21
C GLU A 182 8.93 1.54 3.71
N PRO A 183 8.89 2.89 3.63
CA PRO A 183 9.97 3.68 3.04
C PRO A 183 11.32 3.47 3.70
N GLU A 184 11.34 2.98 4.94
CA GLU A 184 12.55 2.72 5.70
C GLU A 184 13.49 1.73 5.01
N TRP A 185 12.95 0.73 4.30
CA TRP A 185 13.74 -0.30 3.65
C TRP A 185 14.64 0.20 2.52
N CYS A 186 14.32 1.35 1.92
CA CYS A 186 15.11 1.96 0.86
C CYS A 186 15.78 3.28 1.26
N THR A 187 15.63 3.72 2.51
CA THR A 187 16.12 5.02 2.98
C THR A 187 17.44 4.90 3.72
N GLY A 188 18.48 5.60 3.23
CA GLY A 188 19.77 5.73 3.89
C GLY A 188 19.73 6.76 5.02
N GLY A 189 20.48 6.51 6.10
CA GLY A 189 20.58 7.41 7.25
C GLY A 189 19.48 7.27 8.31
N ALA A 190 18.49 6.41 8.10
CA ALA A 190 17.56 6.02 9.12
C ALA A 190 18.27 5.18 10.19
N GLN A 191 18.15 5.57 11.47
CA GLN A 191 18.80 4.86 12.57
C GLN A 191 17.99 3.61 12.97
N TRP A 192 17.98 2.60 12.10
CA TRP A 192 17.35 1.33 12.42
C TRP A 192 18.30 0.43 13.20
N LYS A 193 18.04 0.25 14.47
CA LYS A 193 18.82 -0.66 15.34
C LYS A 193 18.47 -2.13 15.18
N PHE A 194 17.37 -2.47 14.51
CA PHE A 194 16.85 -3.84 14.46
C PHE A 194 17.12 -4.56 13.13
N TRP A 195 17.30 -3.82 12.05
CA TRP A 195 17.62 -4.35 10.74
C TRP A 195 18.69 -3.46 10.13
N GLU A 196 19.85 -4.00 9.87
CA GLU A 196 20.77 -3.33 8.97
C GLU A 196 20.25 -3.54 7.56
N PRO A 197 19.61 -2.55 6.91
CA PRO A 197 19.28 -2.67 5.51
C PRO A 197 20.58 -2.91 4.76
N ILE A 198 20.56 -3.82 3.79
CA ILE A 198 21.70 -4.04 2.89
C ILE A 198 22.01 -2.68 2.26
N ASP A 199 23.23 -2.16 2.43
CA ASP A 199 23.61 -0.79 2.04
C ASP A 199 23.28 -0.46 0.59
N GLU A 200 23.40 -1.43 -0.31
CA GLU A 200 23.05 -1.33 -1.73
C GLU A 200 21.54 -1.05 -1.98
N LYS A 201 20.66 -1.31 -1.01
CA LYS A 201 19.23 -1.03 -1.07
C LYS A 201 18.84 0.32 -0.51
N LYS A 202 19.73 0.98 0.21
CA LYS A 202 19.54 2.34 0.75
C LYS A 202 19.78 3.39 -0.34
N THR A 203 18.91 3.43 -1.32
CA THR A 203 19.11 4.23 -2.53
C THR A 203 18.60 5.67 -2.40
N VAL A 204 17.82 5.98 -1.36
CA VAL A 204 17.18 7.28 -1.16
C VAL A 204 17.68 7.93 0.13
N PRO A 205 18.26 9.14 0.10
CA PRO A 205 18.57 9.92 1.31
C PRO A 205 17.30 10.25 2.10
N LEU A 206 17.41 10.34 3.43
CA LEU A 206 16.27 10.60 4.30
C LEU A 206 15.56 11.92 3.98
N ASP A 207 16.30 12.99 3.72
CA ASP A 207 15.73 14.29 3.35
C ASP A 207 14.95 14.25 2.04
N ALA A 208 15.41 13.48 1.05
CA ALA A 208 14.70 13.27 -0.21
C ALA A 208 13.43 12.44 -0.02
N MET A 209 13.47 11.41 0.84
CA MET A 209 12.29 10.63 1.20
C MET A 209 11.24 11.48 1.91
N MET A 210 11.66 12.30 2.87
CA MET A 210 10.80 13.21 3.60
C MET A 210 10.16 14.23 2.66
N ALA A 211 10.93 14.78 1.71
CA ALA A 211 10.41 15.69 0.70
C ALA A 211 9.36 15.03 -0.20
N TYR A 212 9.59 13.78 -0.64
CA TYR A 212 8.60 13.03 -1.43
C TYR A 212 7.30 12.80 -0.65
N ILE A 213 7.42 12.33 0.60
CA ILE A 213 6.24 12.09 1.45
C ILE A 213 5.45 13.39 1.65
N SER A 214 6.15 14.49 1.99
CA SER A 214 5.50 15.78 2.21
C SER A 214 4.78 16.29 0.97
N ASP A 215 5.44 16.25 -0.22
CA ASP A 215 4.84 16.70 -1.48
C ASP A 215 3.61 15.87 -1.87
N ALA A 216 3.67 14.54 -1.71
CA ALA A 216 2.56 13.65 -2.01
C ALA A 216 1.39 13.82 -1.03
N VAL A 217 1.69 13.89 0.26
CA VAL A 217 0.70 14.09 1.34
C VAL A 217 -0.04 15.43 1.16
N ASP A 218 0.67 16.50 0.81
CA ASP A 218 0.07 17.82 0.54
C ASP A 218 -0.96 17.75 -0.61
N ARG A 219 -0.64 17.05 -1.71
CA ARG A 219 -1.55 16.84 -2.84
C ARG A 219 -2.76 16.01 -2.46
N ILE A 220 -2.56 14.91 -1.73
CA ILE A 220 -3.64 14.04 -1.25
C ILE A 220 -4.60 14.86 -0.37
N ASN A 221 -4.09 15.59 0.61
CA ASN A 221 -4.88 16.39 1.53
C ASN A 221 -5.63 17.53 0.80
N LYS A 222 -4.99 18.21 -0.15
CA LYS A 222 -5.63 19.23 -1.02
C LYS A 222 -6.74 18.65 -1.88
N SER A 223 -6.63 17.37 -2.22
CA SER A 223 -7.69 16.64 -2.95
C SER A 223 -8.88 16.22 -2.08
N GLY A 224 -8.81 16.47 -0.77
CA GLY A 224 -9.88 16.18 0.19
C GLY A 224 -9.86 14.76 0.76
N PHE A 225 -8.82 13.98 0.48
CA PHE A 225 -8.65 12.64 1.02
C PHE A 225 -7.78 12.63 2.28
N LEU A 226 -7.94 11.60 3.11
CA LEU A 226 -7.00 11.31 4.19
C LEU A 226 -5.70 10.77 3.57
N SER A 227 -4.57 11.17 4.14
CA SER A 227 -3.25 10.64 3.81
C SER A 227 -2.70 9.75 4.91
N THR A 228 -1.97 8.72 4.54
CA THR A 228 -1.23 7.83 5.47
C THR A 228 0.11 7.44 4.85
N VAL A 229 1.01 6.88 5.67
CA VAL A 229 2.26 6.24 5.22
C VAL A 229 2.42 4.94 6.01
N GLY A 230 2.57 3.83 5.30
CA GLY A 230 2.77 2.51 5.90
C GLY A 230 4.19 2.33 6.42
N PHE A 231 4.51 2.87 7.59
CA PHE A 231 5.83 2.67 8.18
C PHE A 231 6.05 1.22 8.61
N ALA A 232 7.23 0.68 8.37
CA ALA A 232 7.57 -0.69 8.76
C ALA A 232 7.60 -0.89 10.29
N HIS A 233 7.74 0.21 11.06
CA HIS A 233 7.77 0.14 12.52
C HIS A 233 7.17 1.40 13.17
N TRP A 234 6.47 1.22 14.29
CA TRP A 234 5.81 2.32 15.00
C TRP A 234 6.75 3.43 15.49
N LYS A 235 8.02 3.10 15.83
CA LYS A 235 9.01 4.10 16.25
C LYS A 235 9.37 5.08 15.15
N THR A 236 9.28 4.69 13.89
CA THR A 236 9.56 5.54 12.74
C THR A 236 8.65 6.76 12.70
N ILE A 237 7.42 6.65 13.17
CA ILE A 237 6.47 7.77 13.23
C ILE A 237 7.09 8.94 14.03
N ALA A 238 7.65 8.67 15.20
CA ALA A 238 8.28 9.70 16.01
C ALA A 238 9.66 10.11 15.46
N GLU A 239 10.48 9.14 15.04
CA GLU A 239 11.85 9.37 14.55
C GLU A 239 11.88 10.22 13.27
N TRP A 240 10.91 10.03 12.38
CA TRP A 240 10.83 10.79 11.13
C TRP A 240 9.92 12.01 11.23
N GLY A 241 9.42 12.33 12.42
CA GLY A 241 8.53 13.46 12.61
C GLY A 241 7.23 13.34 11.83
N GLY A 242 6.66 12.14 11.76
CA GLY A 242 5.45 11.84 10.98
C GLY A 242 4.29 12.77 11.27
N GLU A 243 4.20 13.32 12.50
CA GLU A 243 3.19 14.31 12.87
C GLU A 243 3.39 15.67 12.15
N ASN A 244 4.61 15.99 11.74
CA ASN A 244 4.95 17.24 11.04
C ASN A 244 4.84 17.14 9.52
N LEU A 245 4.67 15.92 8.97
CA LEU A 245 4.51 15.68 7.53
C LEU A 245 3.10 15.96 6.99
N GLY A 246 2.17 16.39 7.87
CA GLY A 246 0.78 16.62 7.47
C GLY A 246 -0.03 15.35 7.25
N ILE A 247 0.49 14.17 7.63
CA ILE A 247 -0.19 12.88 7.53
C ILE A 247 -1.47 12.93 8.38
N SER A 248 -2.61 12.58 7.77
CA SER A 248 -3.93 12.67 8.43
C SER A 248 -4.24 11.47 9.31
N LEU A 249 -3.66 10.32 9.00
CA LEU A 249 -3.84 9.04 9.67
C LEU A 249 -2.47 8.37 9.78
N GLN A 250 -1.94 8.27 10.98
CA GLN A 250 -0.67 7.57 11.18
C GLN A 250 -0.86 6.07 10.95
N GLN A 251 0.18 5.39 10.46
CA GLN A 251 0.12 3.96 10.17
C GLN A 251 1.49 3.33 10.36
N PHE A 252 1.49 2.10 10.87
CA PHE A 252 2.70 1.28 10.92
C PHE A 252 2.33 -0.21 10.79
N HIS A 253 3.35 -1.03 10.55
CA HIS A 253 3.25 -2.47 10.45
C HIS A 253 3.75 -3.15 11.72
N TYR A 254 3.10 -4.25 12.12
CA TYR A 254 3.41 -4.94 13.34
C TYR A 254 3.56 -6.46 13.12
N TYR A 255 4.77 -6.91 13.08
CA TYR A 255 5.13 -8.33 12.95
C TYR A 255 5.82 -8.91 14.20
N ALA A 256 5.66 -8.26 15.35
CA ALA A 256 6.21 -8.66 16.66
C ALA A 256 7.73 -8.95 16.65
N GLN A 257 8.45 -8.26 15.82
CA GLN A 257 9.90 -8.43 15.70
C GLN A 257 10.59 -8.12 17.03
N GLY A 258 11.42 -9.06 17.48
CA GLY A 258 12.08 -8.94 18.77
C GLY A 258 11.20 -9.22 20.00
N GLY A 259 9.97 -9.74 19.81
CA GLY A 259 9.06 -10.10 20.91
C GLY A 259 8.45 -8.91 21.65
N ALA A 260 8.51 -7.71 21.09
CA ALA A 260 7.91 -6.52 21.70
C ALA A 260 6.38 -6.57 21.60
N ASP A 261 5.69 -6.25 22.69
CA ASP A 261 4.24 -6.07 22.67
C ASP A 261 3.83 -4.88 21.82
N LEU A 262 2.62 -4.94 21.25
CA LEU A 262 2.02 -3.82 20.56
C LEU A 262 1.77 -2.69 21.58
N PRO A 263 2.36 -1.48 21.38
CA PRO A 263 2.18 -0.36 22.30
C PRO A 263 0.74 0.16 22.32
N VAL A 264 0.38 0.96 23.32
CA VAL A 264 -0.89 1.69 23.32
C VAL A 264 -0.82 2.80 22.25
N ALA A 265 -1.89 3.01 21.49
CA ALA A 265 -1.89 3.96 20.38
C ALA A 265 -1.45 5.39 20.80
N SER A 266 -1.84 5.83 22.00
CA SER A 266 -1.46 7.13 22.55
C SER A 266 0.04 7.26 22.94
N GLU A 267 0.76 6.14 23.02
CA GLU A 267 2.22 6.12 23.20
C GLU A 267 2.96 6.23 21.86
N VAL A 268 2.27 5.91 20.76
CA VAL A 268 2.83 5.99 19.40
C VAL A 268 2.67 7.40 18.85
N THR A 269 1.47 7.98 18.98
CA THR A 269 1.13 9.29 18.43
C THR A 269 -0.11 9.87 19.11
N CYS A 270 -0.27 11.20 19.07
CA CYS A 270 -1.51 11.87 19.49
C CYS A 270 -2.59 11.91 18.39
N GLN A 271 -2.28 11.46 17.18
CA GLN A 271 -3.19 11.39 16.04
C GLN A 271 -3.87 10.02 15.93
N PRO A 272 -4.97 9.88 15.16
CA PRO A 272 -5.49 8.57 14.81
C PRO A 272 -4.42 7.70 14.17
N CYS A 273 -4.31 6.44 14.63
CA CYS A 273 -3.26 5.52 14.20
C CYS A 273 -3.83 4.17 13.79
N LEU A 274 -3.38 3.65 12.66
CA LEU A 274 -3.77 2.37 12.08
C LEU A 274 -2.62 1.36 12.21
N VAL A 275 -2.93 0.12 12.58
CA VAL A 275 -2.00 -1.00 12.37
C VAL A 275 -2.21 -1.50 10.94
N GLY A 276 -1.37 -1.02 10.00
CA GLY A 276 -1.56 -1.22 8.55
C GLY A 276 -1.27 -2.62 8.06
N GLU A 277 -0.43 -3.35 8.79
CA GLU A 277 -0.19 -4.77 8.56
C GLU A 277 0.05 -5.49 9.87
N PHE A 278 -0.49 -6.68 9.98
CA PHE A 278 -0.07 -7.71 10.94
C PHE A 278 -0.40 -9.08 10.37
N ALA A 279 0.46 -10.07 10.63
CA ALA A 279 0.32 -11.39 10.02
C ALA A 279 -0.99 -12.09 10.42
N SER A 280 -1.66 -12.73 9.46
CA SER A 280 -2.76 -13.66 9.73
C SER A 280 -2.25 -14.98 10.33
N ALA A 281 -1.04 -15.41 9.94
CA ALA A 281 -0.39 -16.59 10.46
C ALA A 281 0.02 -16.42 11.94
N PRO A 282 -0.29 -17.39 12.83
CA PRO A 282 0.04 -17.28 14.26
C PRO A 282 1.55 -17.20 14.54
N ALA A 283 2.38 -17.90 13.76
CA ALA A 283 3.82 -18.02 13.98
C ALA A 283 4.59 -16.71 13.76
N MET A 284 4.03 -15.77 12.98
CA MET A 284 4.66 -14.49 12.64
C MET A 284 4.16 -13.33 13.49
N CYS A 285 3.33 -13.59 14.46
CA CYS A 285 2.68 -12.54 15.19
C CYS A 285 2.71 -12.75 16.68
N TRP A 286 3.01 -11.69 17.38
CA TRP A 286 2.73 -11.58 18.79
C TRP A 286 3.50 -12.58 19.69
N PRO A 287 3.98 -12.17 20.87
CA PRO A 287 4.78 -13.03 21.74
C PRO A 287 4.09 -14.32 22.18
N CYS A 288 2.81 -14.49 21.86
CA CYS A 288 2.01 -15.63 22.27
C CYS A 288 1.52 -16.40 21.03
N GLU A 289 2.15 -17.53 20.75
CA GLU A 289 1.83 -18.45 19.64
C GLU A 289 0.37 -18.94 19.61
N THR A 290 -0.38 -18.74 20.69
CA THR A 290 -1.74 -19.23 20.88
C THR A 290 -2.83 -18.17 20.61
N GLN A 291 -2.46 -16.93 20.28
CA GLN A 291 -3.47 -15.88 20.05
C GLN A 291 -4.18 -16.06 18.72
N THR A 292 -5.50 -16.20 18.80
CA THR A 292 -6.37 -16.24 17.62
C THR A 292 -6.42 -14.88 16.94
N LEU A 293 -6.82 -14.86 15.66
CA LEU A 293 -7.02 -13.63 14.90
C LEU A 293 -8.04 -12.69 15.61
N ASP A 294 -9.11 -13.25 16.15
CA ASP A 294 -10.13 -12.55 16.95
C ASP A 294 -9.49 -11.83 18.16
N ALA A 295 -8.67 -12.53 18.94
CA ALA A 295 -7.99 -11.94 20.09
C ALA A 295 -7.06 -10.77 19.68
N ARG A 296 -6.38 -10.87 18.53
CA ARG A 296 -5.53 -9.80 18.00
C ARG A 296 -6.33 -8.57 17.58
N LEU A 297 -7.44 -8.76 16.89
CA LEU A 297 -8.33 -7.66 16.51
C LEU A 297 -8.91 -6.95 17.74
N GLN A 298 -9.31 -7.73 18.75
CA GLN A 298 -9.78 -7.16 20.02
C GLN A 298 -8.67 -6.39 20.74
N LYS A 299 -7.44 -6.91 20.74
CA LYS A 299 -6.28 -6.25 21.36
C LYS A 299 -6.01 -4.89 20.70
N VAL A 300 -5.99 -4.82 19.36
CA VAL A 300 -5.82 -3.56 18.61
C VAL A 300 -6.88 -2.53 19.03
N LYS A 301 -8.15 -2.95 19.08
CA LYS A 301 -9.26 -2.08 19.51
C LYS A 301 -9.09 -1.61 20.96
N GLN A 302 -8.74 -2.50 21.89
CA GLN A 302 -8.52 -2.18 23.31
C GLN A 302 -7.35 -1.21 23.51
N LEU A 303 -6.32 -1.28 22.67
CA LEU A 303 -5.17 -0.37 22.71
C LEU A 303 -5.44 0.99 22.08
N GLY A 304 -6.65 1.24 21.58
CA GLY A 304 -7.11 2.57 21.12
C GLY A 304 -6.71 2.92 19.69
N TYR A 305 -6.35 1.93 18.86
CA TYR A 305 -6.07 2.16 17.45
C TYR A 305 -7.33 2.47 16.64
N ALA A 306 -7.19 3.29 15.60
CA ALA A 306 -8.27 3.61 14.65
C ALA A 306 -8.68 2.43 13.78
N GLY A 307 -7.89 1.36 13.76
CA GLY A 307 -8.19 0.13 13.05
C GLY A 307 -6.96 -0.72 12.80
N SER A 308 -7.19 -1.81 12.07
CA SER A 308 -6.13 -2.72 11.67
C SER A 308 -6.42 -3.43 10.36
N LEU A 309 -5.36 -3.72 9.60
CA LEU A 309 -5.43 -4.43 8.32
C LEU A 309 -4.61 -5.72 8.42
N ILE A 310 -5.27 -6.84 8.17
CA ILE A 310 -4.66 -8.16 8.24
C ILE A 310 -3.75 -8.39 7.02
N TRP A 311 -2.55 -8.92 7.20
CA TRP A 311 -1.72 -9.42 6.10
C TRP A 311 -1.96 -10.92 5.92
N SER A 312 -2.39 -11.42 4.79
CA SER A 312 -3.01 -10.75 3.66
C SER A 312 -3.97 -11.73 2.97
N MET A 313 -4.76 -11.24 2.04
CA MET A 313 -5.43 -12.05 1.05
C MET A 313 -4.59 -12.07 -0.24
N ARG A 314 -4.42 -13.23 -0.85
CA ARG A 314 -3.72 -13.42 -2.14
C ARG A 314 -2.19 -13.36 -2.13
N ALA A 315 -1.53 -12.76 -1.15
CA ALA A 315 -0.09 -12.96 -1.03
C ALA A 315 0.18 -14.39 -0.55
N ALA A 316 1.09 -15.09 -1.22
CA ALA A 316 1.49 -16.45 -0.88
C ALA A 316 2.84 -16.42 -0.14
N ASP A 317 2.82 -15.97 1.11
CA ASP A 317 3.99 -15.92 1.97
C ASP A 317 3.72 -16.56 3.33
N GLU A 318 4.76 -16.70 4.16
CA GLU A 318 4.69 -17.35 5.47
C GLU A 318 3.84 -16.59 6.50
N ALA A 319 3.59 -15.29 6.27
CA ALA A 319 2.76 -14.46 7.13
C ALA A 319 1.26 -14.61 6.83
N THR A 320 0.90 -15.31 5.74
CA THR A 320 -0.46 -15.41 5.23
C THR A 320 -1.07 -16.77 5.49
N LEU A 321 -2.16 -16.80 6.29
CA LEU A 321 -3.04 -17.97 6.45
C LEU A 321 -4.49 -17.66 6.10
N TRP A 322 -4.72 -16.71 5.19
CA TRP A 322 -6.09 -16.35 4.81
C TRP A 322 -6.78 -17.49 4.05
N ASN A 323 -7.90 -17.96 4.58
CA ASN A 323 -8.74 -18.99 3.98
C ASN A 323 -10.21 -18.76 4.36
N LYS A 324 -11.12 -19.60 3.84
CA LYS A 324 -12.56 -19.50 4.11
C LYS A 324 -12.91 -19.63 5.58
N ASP A 325 -12.16 -20.40 6.35
CA ASP A 325 -12.42 -20.57 7.78
C ASP A 325 -12.14 -19.28 8.55
N GLN A 326 -11.13 -18.52 8.15
CA GLN A 326 -10.85 -17.19 8.72
C GLN A 326 -11.95 -16.17 8.36
N CYS A 327 -12.52 -16.22 7.16
CA CYS A 327 -13.69 -15.45 6.81
C CYS A 327 -14.88 -15.71 7.76
N LEU A 328 -15.14 -16.96 8.07
CA LEU A 328 -16.21 -17.36 8.98
C LEU A 328 -15.95 -16.91 10.42
N LEU A 329 -14.70 -17.00 10.89
CA LEU A 329 -14.30 -16.53 12.22
C LEU A 329 -14.53 -15.02 12.36
N LEU A 330 -14.18 -14.23 11.35
CA LEU A 330 -14.37 -12.79 11.35
C LEU A 330 -15.84 -12.39 11.24
N ALA A 331 -16.63 -13.07 10.41
CA ALA A 331 -18.06 -12.85 10.36
C ALA A 331 -18.74 -13.10 11.71
N ASN A 332 -18.25 -14.04 12.49
CA ASN A 332 -18.74 -14.29 13.86
C ASN A 332 -18.23 -13.25 14.87
N TYR A 333 -17.04 -12.70 14.68
CA TYR A 333 -16.51 -11.60 15.49
C TYR A 333 -17.37 -10.34 15.37
N HIS A 334 -17.72 -9.94 14.16
CA HIS A 334 -18.52 -8.73 13.89
C HIS A 334 -20.01 -8.88 14.28
N ARG A 335 -20.50 -10.08 14.53
CA ARG A 335 -21.87 -10.33 15.02
C ARG A 335 -22.02 -10.22 16.53
N LYS A 336 -20.91 -10.19 17.27
CA LYS A 336 -20.86 -10.02 18.74
C LYS A 336 -20.68 -8.55 19.11
#